data_9af5d987df24329d3081ea97c5aa3cd6
#
_entry.id   9af5d987df24329d3081ea97c5aa3cd6
#
_cell.length_a   1.000
_cell.length_b   1.000
_cell.length_c   1.000
_cell.angle_alpha   90.00
_cell.angle_beta   90.00
_cell.angle_gamma   90.00
#
_symmetry.space_group_name_H-M   'P 1'
#
loop_
_entity.id
_entity.type
_entity.pdbx_description
1 polymer ?
#
loop_
_entity_poly.entity_id
_entity_poly.type
_entity_poly.pdbx_seq_one_letter_code
_entity_poly.pdbx_strand_id
1 'polypeptide(L)'
;MVSKYRELFNAQFTEDKYQQLKDDIASDFDYMPTFRLGETPFFISNELKNQLIEGSNEVIALIKDERFKSLTDKSLELNNKVPNEDEHTTFLAIDFGICEEDGLVIPKLIEVQGFPSLFNYQINLYEKFKKQYSFLESLTPFVNGIESQEYLTILEDVICNNHPKENVVLLEIEPEKQNTKIDFYYCRRDIGIPIVCVTDVIKKGKQLFYKNEAGNDIQIKRIYNRVIFDELDLRTDLKLNFSFSDDLDVEWAGHPNWFFRISKFILPFLKGKYFIETTLLSDLKEIPEDLENYVLKPLFSFSGSGVIFHVKKEDVESVLDKELYILQKKVNYIPIVQSPDGKVKAEIRVLCVWKKGNDSPTLLCNLARLSRGEMIGVKFNKDKDWVGGTLGLFER
;
A
#
# COMPACT_ATOMS: atom_id res chain seq x y z
N MET A 1 -15.13 -9.03 -13.65
CA MET A 1 -15.97 -9.08 -12.42
C MET A 1 -16.90 -10.28 -12.47
N VAL A 2 -17.18 -10.93 -11.33
CA VAL A 2 -18.11 -12.07 -11.28
C VAL A 2 -19.54 -11.56 -11.12
N SER A 3 -20.31 -11.58 -12.19
CA SER A 3 -21.68 -11.02 -12.25
C SER A 3 -22.61 -11.60 -11.19
N LYS A 4 -22.57 -12.92 -10.98
CA LYS A 4 -23.38 -13.62 -9.98
C LYS A 4 -23.31 -12.99 -8.57
N TYR A 5 -22.10 -12.74 -8.08
CA TYR A 5 -21.94 -12.17 -6.74
C TYR A 5 -22.26 -10.68 -6.71
N ARG A 6 -22.05 -9.99 -7.83
CA ARG A 6 -22.44 -8.58 -7.95
C ARG A 6 -23.95 -8.40 -7.87
N GLU A 7 -24.70 -9.23 -8.58
CA GLU A 7 -26.16 -9.23 -8.54
C GLU A 7 -26.70 -9.57 -7.14
N LEU A 8 -26.12 -10.61 -6.51
CA LEU A 8 -26.50 -10.99 -5.13
C LEU A 8 -26.23 -9.85 -4.13
N PHE A 9 -25.09 -9.19 -4.24
CA PHE A 9 -24.77 -8.08 -3.36
C PHE A 9 -25.74 -6.90 -3.59
N ASN A 10 -25.95 -6.50 -4.84
CA ASN A 10 -26.85 -5.38 -5.17
C ASN A 10 -28.29 -5.65 -4.70
N ALA A 11 -28.76 -6.90 -4.79
CA ALA A 11 -30.08 -7.29 -4.33
C ALA A 11 -30.23 -7.28 -2.79
N GLN A 12 -29.14 -7.46 -2.06
CA GLN A 12 -29.11 -7.51 -0.59
C GLN A 12 -28.63 -6.21 0.06
N PHE A 13 -28.06 -5.30 -0.72
CA PHE A 13 -27.56 -4.02 -0.20
C PHE A 13 -28.70 -3.14 0.29
N THR A 14 -28.51 -2.53 1.46
CA THR A 14 -29.33 -1.43 1.97
C THR A 14 -28.41 -0.42 2.67
N GLU A 15 -28.83 0.85 2.73
CA GLU A 15 -28.12 1.89 3.47
C GLU A 15 -27.95 1.53 4.95
N ASP A 16 -28.95 0.85 5.54
CA ASP A 16 -28.87 0.39 6.93
C ASP A 16 -27.75 -0.63 7.13
N LYS A 17 -27.55 -1.57 6.20
CA LYS A 17 -26.44 -2.51 6.25
C LYS A 17 -25.09 -1.80 6.09
N TYR A 18 -25.00 -0.82 5.21
CA TYR A 18 -23.78 -0.04 5.06
C TYR A 18 -23.48 0.78 6.31
N GLN A 19 -24.51 1.38 6.93
CA GLN A 19 -24.35 2.06 8.21
C GLN A 19 -23.92 1.08 9.31
N GLN A 20 -24.54 -0.09 9.39
CA GLN A 20 -24.15 -1.15 10.33
C GLN A 20 -22.69 -1.59 10.16
N LEU A 21 -22.20 -1.70 8.90
CA LEU A 21 -20.80 -2.00 8.63
C LEU A 21 -19.86 -0.94 9.22
N LYS A 22 -20.22 0.34 9.06
CA LYS A 22 -19.45 1.46 9.63
C LYS A 22 -19.48 1.44 11.16
N ASP A 23 -20.65 1.19 11.75
CA ASP A 23 -20.82 1.11 13.21
C ASP A 23 -20.04 -0.09 13.79
N ASP A 24 -20.06 -1.23 13.12
CA ASP A 24 -19.30 -2.43 13.50
C ASP A 24 -17.78 -2.17 13.46
N ILE A 25 -17.29 -1.39 12.48
CA ILE A 25 -15.88 -0.99 12.42
C ILE A 25 -15.54 0.00 13.53
N ALA A 26 -16.39 1.02 13.71
CA ALA A 26 -16.17 2.06 14.73
C ALA A 26 -16.19 1.49 16.15
N SER A 27 -17.04 0.48 16.42
CA SER A 27 -17.19 -0.13 17.75
C SER A 27 -15.95 -0.88 18.25
N ASP A 28 -15.05 -1.29 17.36
CA ASP A 28 -13.85 -2.03 17.76
C ASP A 28 -12.87 -1.16 18.59
N PHE A 29 -12.83 0.16 18.35
CA PHE A 29 -11.89 1.08 19.01
C PHE A 29 -12.50 2.45 19.35
N ASP A 30 -13.82 2.58 19.31
CA ASP A 30 -14.52 3.87 19.41
C ASP A 30 -13.98 4.91 18.40
N TYR A 31 -13.66 4.43 17.18
CA TYR A 31 -13.04 5.24 16.14
C TYR A 31 -13.49 4.83 14.73
N MET A 32 -14.07 5.75 13.98
CA MET A 32 -14.33 5.57 12.56
C MET A 32 -13.17 6.12 11.71
N PRO A 33 -12.60 5.34 10.78
CA PRO A 33 -11.56 5.83 9.86
C PRO A 33 -12.00 7.09 9.12
N THR A 34 -11.07 8.03 8.93
CA THR A 34 -11.32 9.29 8.21
C THR A 34 -11.37 9.11 6.71
N PHE A 35 -10.78 8.03 6.19
CA PHE A 35 -10.91 7.68 4.77
C PHE A 35 -12.28 7.05 4.49
N ARG A 36 -12.81 7.31 3.30
CA ARG A 36 -14.09 6.75 2.90
C ARG A 36 -14.00 5.23 2.72
N LEU A 37 -14.92 4.51 3.39
CA LEU A 37 -15.16 3.09 3.17
C LEU A 37 -16.05 2.91 1.93
N GLY A 38 -15.66 2.02 1.03
CA GLY A 38 -16.48 1.65 -0.12
C GLY A 38 -17.69 0.81 0.31
N GLU A 39 -18.85 1.07 -0.26
CA GLU A 39 -20.11 0.39 0.06
C GLU A 39 -20.09 -1.10 -0.29
N THR A 40 -19.16 -1.52 -1.12
CA THR A 40 -19.13 -2.87 -1.68
C THR A 40 -17.72 -3.42 -1.84
N PRO A 41 -17.54 -4.76 -1.67
CA PRO A 41 -16.35 -5.45 -2.20
C PRO A 41 -16.31 -5.44 -3.73
N PHE A 42 -15.13 -5.67 -4.29
CA PHE A 42 -14.96 -5.94 -5.72
C PHE A 42 -14.86 -7.45 -5.96
N PHE A 43 -15.83 -8.04 -6.67
CA PHE A 43 -15.84 -9.47 -6.99
C PHE A 43 -14.98 -9.76 -8.22
N ILE A 44 -13.78 -10.28 -7.99
CA ILE A 44 -12.73 -10.46 -8.99
C ILE A 44 -12.87 -11.84 -9.63
N SER A 45 -12.90 -11.91 -10.98
CA SER A 45 -12.92 -13.18 -11.70
C SER A 45 -11.60 -13.92 -11.59
N ASN A 46 -11.62 -15.25 -11.75
CA ASN A 46 -10.40 -16.07 -11.74
C ASN A 46 -9.40 -15.65 -12.84
N GLU A 47 -9.89 -15.22 -13.99
CA GLU A 47 -9.05 -14.68 -15.05
C GLU A 47 -8.29 -13.43 -14.60
N LEU A 48 -9.00 -12.44 -14.04
CA LEU A 48 -8.37 -11.21 -13.54
C LEU A 48 -7.45 -11.50 -12.34
N LYS A 49 -7.84 -12.45 -11.45
CA LYS A 49 -6.97 -12.93 -10.36
C LYS A 49 -5.63 -13.45 -10.89
N ASN A 50 -5.68 -14.31 -11.92
CA ASN A 50 -4.47 -14.89 -12.51
C ASN A 50 -3.58 -13.82 -13.16
N GLN A 51 -4.18 -12.84 -13.85
CA GLN A 51 -3.45 -11.71 -14.43
C GLN A 51 -2.79 -10.84 -13.35
N LEU A 52 -3.46 -10.58 -12.22
CA LEU A 52 -2.89 -9.85 -11.07
C LEU A 52 -1.69 -10.61 -10.47
N ILE A 53 -1.81 -11.94 -10.35
CA ILE A 53 -0.70 -12.79 -9.87
C ILE A 53 0.46 -12.76 -10.87
N GLU A 54 0.19 -12.91 -12.16
CA GLU A 54 1.21 -12.89 -13.23
C GLU A 54 1.96 -11.55 -13.23
N GLY A 55 1.24 -10.42 -13.26
CA GLY A 55 1.85 -9.09 -13.22
C GLY A 55 2.63 -8.83 -11.92
N SER A 56 2.15 -9.34 -10.78
CA SER A 56 2.88 -9.25 -9.50
C SER A 56 4.18 -10.07 -9.54
N ASN A 57 4.16 -11.26 -10.12
CA ASN A 57 5.34 -12.11 -10.24
C ASN A 57 6.41 -11.48 -11.16
N GLU A 58 6.01 -10.76 -12.22
CA GLU A 58 6.96 -10.03 -13.06
C GLU A 58 7.64 -8.88 -12.29
N VAL A 59 6.90 -8.15 -11.44
CA VAL A 59 7.48 -7.14 -10.53
C VAL A 59 8.45 -7.81 -9.54
N ILE A 60 8.06 -8.92 -8.93
CA ILE A 60 8.88 -9.69 -8.00
C ILE A 60 10.15 -10.19 -8.68
N ALA A 61 10.06 -10.64 -9.93
CA ALA A 61 11.22 -11.09 -10.71
C ALA A 61 12.26 -9.97 -10.89
N LEU A 62 11.84 -8.73 -11.15
CA LEU A 62 12.74 -7.57 -11.20
C LEU A 62 13.40 -7.34 -9.84
N ILE A 63 12.64 -7.40 -8.73
CA ILE A 63 13.18 -7.14 -7.39
C ILE A 63 14.18 -8.23 -6.96
N LYS A 64 14.02 -9.46 -7.45
CA LYS A 64 14.91 -10.61 -7.21
C LYS A 64 16.16 -10.62 -8.11
N ASP A 65 16.23 -9.80 -9.15
CA ASP A 65 17.42 -9.73 -10.00
C ASP A 65 18.62 -9.27 -9.16
N GLU A 66 19.74 -9.98 -9.25
CA GLU A 66 20.97 -9.67 -8.50
C GLU A 66 21.45 -8.22 -8.71
N ARG A 67 21.12 -7.63 -9.86
CA ARG A 67 21.44 -6.24 -10.20
C ARG A 67 20.48 -5.22 -9.62
N PHE A 68 19.37 -5.66 -8.98
CA PHE A 68 18.31 -4.74 -8.52
C PHE A 68 18.83 -3.67 -7.56
N LYS A 69 19.65 -4.05 -6.58
CA LYS A 69 20.23 -3.08 -5.65
C LYS A 69 21.10 -2.06 -6.38
N SER A 70 21.99 -2.49 -7.28
CA SER A 70 22.82 -1.57 -8.07
C SER A 70 21.99 -0.68 -9.01
N LEU A 71 20.93 -1.23 -9.59
CA LEU A 71 19.98 -0.49 -10.44
C LEU A 71 19.26 0.62 -9.67
N THR A 72 19.00 0.40 -8.37
CA THR A 72 18.24 1.31 -7.51
C THR A 72 19.11 2.10 -6.52
N ASP A 73 20.43 1.97 -6.55
CA ASP A 73 21.34 2.72 -5.65
C ASP A 73 21.18 4.23 -5.81
N LYS A 74 20.90 4.72 -7.02
CA LYS A 74 20.63 6.14 -7.26
C LYS A 74 19.44 6.66 -6.44
N SER A 75 18.42 5.83 -6.19
CA SER A 75 17.30 6.23 -5.34
C SER A 75 17.69 6.49 -3.89
N LEU A 76 18.77 5.84 -3.40
CA LEU A 76 19.33 6.07 -2.07
C LEU A 76 20.30 7.26 -2.04
N GLU A 77 21.00 7.56 -3.14
CA GLU A 77 21.86 8.73 -3.25
C GLU A 77 21.08 10.03 -3.18
N LEU A 78 19.83 10.00 -3.66
CA LEU A 78 18.88 11.12 -3.60
C LEU A 78 18.23 11.29 -2.22
N ASN A 79 18.49 10.36 -1.28
CA ASN A 79 17.84 10.29 0.03
C ASN A 79 18.84 9.86 1.10
N ASN A 80 18.44 9.90 2.36
CA ASN A 80 19.29 9.48 3.47
C ASN A 80 19.38 7.94 3.54
N LYS A 81 20.54 7.37 3.22
CA LYS A 81 20.79 5.94 3.35
C LYS A 81 20.84 5.52 4.82
N VAL A 82 20.05 4.50 5.16
CA VAL A 82 20.02 3.86 6.48
C VAL A 82 20.99 2.67 6.47
N PRO A 83 21.86 2.52 7.51
CA PRO A 83 22.77 1.39 7.65
C PRO A 83 22.04 0.04 7.83
N ASN A 84 22.78 -1.05 7.63
CA ASN A 84 22.34 -2.43 7.91
C ASN A 84 21.11 -2.86 7.09
N GLU A 85 21.11 -2.48 5.80
CA GLU A 85 20.03 -2.82 4.87
C GLU A 85 19.81 -4.33 4.74
N ASP A 86 18.55 -4.77 4.89
CA ASP A 86 18.14 -6.14 4.67
C ASP A 86 18.41 -6.62 3.24
N GLU A 87 18.46 -7.93 3.05
CA GLU A 87 18.67 -8.55 1.74
C GLU A 87 17.56 -8.20 0.74
N HIS A 88 16.32 -8.19 1.21
CA HIS A 88 15.12 -7.85 0.44
C HIS A 88 14.12 -7.06 1.30
N THR A 89 13.10 -6.47 0.65
CA THR A 89 12.00 -5.82 1.36
C THR A 89 11.17 -6.82 2.18
N THR A 90 10.64 -6.38 3.32
CA THR A 90 9.71 -7.18 4.12
C THR A 90 8.28 -7.08 3.61
N PHE A 91 7.89 -5.90 3.11
CA PHE A 91 6.54 -5.61 2.61
C PHE A 91 6.61 -5.11 1.17
N LEU A 92 5.62 -5.53 0.39
CA LEU A 92 5.47 -5.09 -0.99
C LEU A 92 3.99 -4.85 -1.26
N ALA A 93 3.67 -3.69 -1.82
CA ALA A 93 2.34 -3.31 -2.27
C ALA A 93 2.41 -2.97 -3.77
N ILE A 94 1.59 -3.65 -4.58
CA ILE A 94 1.61 -3.56 -6.04
C ILE A 94 0.23 -3.11 -6.52
N ASP A 95 0.13 -1.89 -7.02
CA ASP A 95 -1.12 -1.25 -7.40
C ASP A 95 -1.41 -1.42 -8.89
N PHE A 96 -2.53 -2.09 -9.19
CA PHE A 96 -3.01 -2.27 -10.56
C PHE A 96 -4.33 -1.52 -10.79
N GLY A 97 -4.36 -0.68 -11.82
CA GLY A 97 -5.60 -0.14 -12.36
C GLY A 97 -6.28 -1.17 -13.26
N ILE A 98 -7.61 -1.32 -13.13
CA ILE A 98 -8.37 -2.21 -14.01
C ILE A 98 -8.73 -1.45 -15.28
N CYS A 99 -8.14 -1.88 -16.39
CA CYS A 99 -8.15 -1.20 -17.67
C CYS A 99 -8.75 -2.08 -18.78
N GLU A 100 -8.91 -1.50 -19.95
CA GLU A 100 -9.24 -2.22 -21.18
C GLU A 100 -8.17 -1.98 -22.23
N GLU A 101 -7.77 -3.05 -22.90
CA GLU A 101 -6.87 -3.01 -24.05
C GLU A 101 -7.40 -4.01 -25.09
N ASP A 102 -7.62 -3.56 -26.32
CA ASP A 102 -8.17 -4.37 -27.42
C ASP A 102 -9.48 -5.11 -27.07
N GLY A 103 -10.34 -4.48 -26.25
CA GLY A 103 -11.62 -5.04 -25.82
C GLY A 103 -11.51 -6.08 -24.70
N LEU A 104 -10.32 -6.31 -24.14
CA LEU A 104 -10.07 -7.22 -23.04
C LEU A 104 -9.78 -6.48 -21.75
N VAL A 105 -10.31 -7.00 -20.64
CA VAL A 105 -9.99 -6.48 -19.30
C VAL A 105 -8.57 -6.89 -18.94
N ILE A 106 -7.74 -5.91 -18.60
CA ILE A 106 -6.35 -6.11 -18.23
C ILE A 106 -5.97 -5.24 -17.02
N PRO A 107 -5.26 -5.77 -16.01
CA PRO A 107 -4.67 -4.96 -14.97
C PRO A 107 -3.41 -4.26 -15.49
N LYS A 108 -3.28 -2.95 -15.28
CA LYS A 108 -2.09 -2.17 -15.61
C LYS A 108 -1.44 -1.66 -14.34
N LEU A 109 -0.14 -1.89 -14.18
CA LEU A 109 0.62 -1.46 -13.02
C LEU A 109 0.67 0.07 -12.93
N ILE A 110 0.20 0.61 -11.82
CA ILE A 110 0.16 2.06 -11.55
C ILE A 110 1.33 2.50 -10.67
N GLU A 111 1.62 1.70 -9.64
CA GLU A 111 2.61 2.01 -8.62
C GLU A 111 3.07 0.75 -7.90
N VAL A 112 4.29 0.79 -7.37
CA VAL A 112 4.84 -0.24 -6.47
C VAL A 112 5.44 0.46 -5.26
N GLN A 113 5.27 -0.14 -4.08
CA GLN A 113 5.77 0.41 -2.83
C GLN A 113 6.43 -0.70 -2.00
N GLY A 114 7.68 -0.51 -1.60
CA GLY A 114 8.41 -1.36 -0.64
C GLY A 114 8.07 -0.98 0.81
N PHE A 115 6.79 -0.80 1.11
CA PHE A 115 6.31 -0.23 2.36
C PHE A 115 4.97 -0.87 2.77
N PRO A 116 4.73 -1.10 4.09
CA PRO A 116 3.50 -1.71 4.57
C PRO A 116 2.29 -0.76 4.44
N SER A 117 1.12 -1.32 4.10
CA SER A 117 -0.12 -0.57 3.91
C SER A 117 -1.34 -1.37 4.34
N LEU A 118 -2.04 -0.95 5.38
CA LEU A 118 -3.36 -1.47 5.80
C LEU A 118 -3.50 -3.01 5.92
N PHE A 119 -2.40 -3.72 6.20
CA PHE A 119 -2.39 -5.19 6.27
C PHE A 119 -3.32 -5.73 7.36
N ASN A 120 -3.32 -5.10 8.55
CA ASN A 120 -4.16 -5.54 9.68
C ASN A 120 -5.62 -5.13 9.49
N TYR A 121 -5.88 -4.01 8.82
CA TYR A 121 -7.24 -3.53 8.55
C TYR A 121 -7.99 -4.42 7.57
N GLN A 122 -7.34 -4.93 6.51
CA GLN A 122 -8.02 -5.67 5.43
C GLN A 122 -8.69 -6.96 5.91
N ILE A 123 -8.04 -7.72 6.78
CA ILE A 123 -8.62 -8.94 7.35
C ILE A 123 -9.85 -8.63 8.21
N ASN A 124 -9.78 -7.57 8.99
CA ASN A 124 -10.88 -7.15 9.85
C ASN A 124 -12.06 -6.62 9.02
N LEU A 125 -11.80 -5.86 7.95
CA LEU A 125 -12.83 -5.43 7.02
C LEU A 125 -13.54 -6.63 6.36
N TYR A 126 -12.78 -7.65 5.94
CA TYR A 126 -13.35 -8.88 5.37
C TYR A 126 -14.30 -9.58 6.34
N GLU A 127 -13.90 -9.77 7.59
CA GLU A 127 -14.74 -10.40 8.62
C GLU A 127 -16.03 -9.60 8.88
N LYS A 128 -15.97 -8.26 8.88
CA LYS A 128 -17.16 -7.40 9.01
C LYS A 128 -18.12 -7.54 7.82
N PHE A 129 -17.61 -7.55 6.58
CA PHE A 129 -18.44 -7.80 5.40
C PHE A 129 -19.09 -9.19 5.43
N LYS A 130 -18.32 -10.23 5.75
CA LYS A 130 -18.77 -11.62 5.83
C LYS A 130 -19.90 -11.80 6.84
N LYS A 131 -19.84 -11.12 7.99
CA LYS A 131 -20.88 -11.13 9.01
C LYS A 131 -22.22 -10.62 8.49
N GLN A 132 -22.22 -9.67 7.55
CA GLN A 132 -23.46 -9.07 7.02
C GLN A 132 -24.02 -9.76 5.78
N TYR A 133 -23.16 -10.45 5.02
CA TYR A 133 -23.52 -11.08 3.76
C TYR A 133 -23.03 -12.53 3.74
N SER A 134 -23.87 -13.47 4.15
CA SER A 134 -23.51 -14.88 4.32
C SER A 134 -22.94 -15.54 3.05
N PHE A 135 -23.38 -15.12 1.86
CA PHE A 135 -22.84 -15.66 0.61
C PHE A 135 -21.34 -15.38 0.41
N LEU A 136 -20.78 -14.40 1.14
CA LEU A 136 -19.33 -14.10 1.11
C LEU A 136 -18.48 -15.20 1.77
N GLU A 137 -19.07 -16.14 2.51
CA GLU A 137 -18.35 -17.31 3.04
C GLU A 137 -17.72 -18.18 1.93
N SER A 138 -18.30 -18.17 0.72
CA SER A 138 -17.75 -18.86 -0.46
C SER A 138 -16.61 -18.11 -1.15
N LEU A 139 -16.28 -16.90 -0.69
CA LEU A 139 -15.29 -16.00 -1.26
C LEU A 139 -14.17 -15.72 -0.26
N THR A 140 -13.02 -15.28 -0.77
CA THR A 140 -11.85 -14.95 0.04
C THR A 140 -11.11 -13.74 -0.52
N PRO A 141 -10.52 -12.86 0.33
CA PRO A 141 -9.61 -11.81 -0.13
C PRO A 141 -8.17 -12.33 -0.29
N PHE A 142 -7.89 -13.56 0.11
CA PHE A 142 -6.54 -14.12 0.14
C PHE A 142 -6.17 -14.75 -1.21
N VAL A 143 -4.96 -14.44 -1.68
CA VAL A 143 -4.52 -14.88 -3.01
C VAL A 143 -4.23 -16.39 -3.03
N ASN A 144 -3.71 -16.95 -1.92
CA ASN A 144 -3.18 -18.31 -1.83
C ASN A 144 -4.15 -19.33 -1.19
N GLY A 145 -5.43 -18.97 -1.01
CA GLY A 145 -6.41 -19.87 -0.39
C GLY A 145 -6.18 -20.12 1.11
N ILE A 146 -5.39 -19.27 1.78
CA ILE A 146 -5.21 -19.30 3.23
C ILE A 146 -6.48 -18.82 3.95
N GLU A 147 -6.59 -19.16 5.22
CA GLU A 147 -7.67 -18.68 6.09
C GLU A 147 -7.24 -17.49 6.96
N SER A 148 -8.22 -16.80 7.54
CA SER A 148 -7.98 -15.59 8.34
C SER A 148 -6.97 -15.78 9.47
N GLN A 149 -7.01 -16.93 10.16
CA GLN A 149 -6.08 -17.22 11.25
C GLN A 149 -4.65 -17.45 10.74
N GLU A 150 -4.51 -18.13 9.60
CA GLU A 150 -3.21 -18.35 8.97
C GLU A 150 -2.60 -17.04 8.47
N TYR A 151 -3.44 -16.16 7.90
CA TYR A 151 -3.03 -14.81 7.52
C TYR A 151 -2.41 -14.03 8.68
N LEU A 152 -3.08 -14.01 9.85
CA LEU A 152 -2.58 -13.33 11.04
C LEU A 152 -1.28 -13.96 11.54
N THR A 153 -1.17 -15.30 11.51
CA THR A 153 0.05 -16.01 11.89
C THR A 153 1.23 -15.64 11.00
N ILE A 154 1.03 -15.59 9.67
CA ILE A 154 2.07 -15.18 8.72
C ILE A 154 2.48 -13.72 8.99
N LEU A 155 1.52 -12.84 9.21
CA LEU A 155 1.79 -11.42 9.44
C LEU A 155 2.54 -11.20 10.76
N GLU A 156 2.14 -11.89 11.85
CA GLU A 156 2.85 -11.88 13.13
C GLU A 156 4.29 -12.37 12.98
N ASP A 157 4.49 -13.48 12.28
CA ASP A 157 5.80 -14.08 12.06
C ASP A 157 6.74 -13.13 11.29
N VAL A 158 6.23 -12.46 10.26
CA VAL A 158 7.00 -11.50 9.47
C VAL A 158 7.32 -10.22 10.27
N ILE A 159 6.36 -9.72 11.05
CA ILE A 159 6.54 -8.51 11.85
C ILE A 159 7.47 -8.78 13.04
N CYS A 160 7.23 -9.87 13.79
CA CYS A 160 7.95 -10.13 15.04
C CYS A 160 9.28 -10.86 14.84
N ASN A 161 9.41 -11.73 13.82
CA ASN A 161 10.62 -12.48 13.51
C ASN A 161 11.23 -13.16 14.76
N ASN A 162 10.42 -13.87 15.55
CA ASN A 162 10.78 -14.54 16.81
C ASN A 162 11.23 -13.62 17.97
N HIS A 163 11.16 -12.30 17.85
CA HIS A 163 11.37 -11.40 18.98
C HIS A 163 10.15 -11.42 19.93
N PRO A 164 10.36 -11.28 21.25
CA PRO A 164 9.27 -11.01 22.19
C PRO A 164 8.48 -9.76 21.75
N LYS A 165 7.15 -9.83 21.82
CA LYS A 165 6.27 -8.76 21.31
C LYS A 165 6.56 -7.39 21.96
N GLU A 166 6.95 -7.36 23.21
CA GLU A 166 7.36 -6.14 23.93
C GLU A 166 8.62 -5.47 23.35
N ASN A 167 9.48 -6.25 22.66
CA ASN A 167 10.69 -5.74 22.01
C ASN A 167 10.50 -5.40 20.52
N VAL A 168 9.28 -5.54 20.00
CA VAL A 168 8.90 -5.16 18.63
C VAL A 168 7.93 -3.99 18.71
N VAL A 169 8.22 -2.89 18.01
CA VAL A 169 7.34 -1.72 18.04
C VAL A 169 6.84 -1.38 16.63
N LEU A 170 5.57 -1.01 16.51
CA LEU A 170 5.08 -0.25 15.37
C LEU A 170 5.53 1.20 15.58
N LEU A 171 6.42 1.69 14.69
CA LEU A 171 6.98 3.04 14.78
C LEU A 171 6.31 3.96 13.76
N GLU A 172 5.79 5.12 14.23
CA GLU A 172 5.12 6.09 13.37
C GLU A 172 5.29 7.52 13.89
N ILE A 173 5.07 8.50 13.00
CA ILE A 173 4.98 9.92 13.33
C ILE A 173 3.59 10.21 13.90
N GLU A 174 3.52 10.67 15.15
CA GLU A 174 2.24 11.04 15.79
C GLU A 174 1.10 10.04 15.46
N PRO A 175 1.23 8.76 15.82
CA PRO A 175 0.35 7.67 15.36
C PRO A 175 -1.14 7.96 15.55
N GLU A 176 -1.50 8.72 16.59
CA GLU A 176 -2.90 9.09 16.87
C GLU A 176 -3.48 10.13 15.87
N LYS A 177 -2.63 10.81 15.11
CA LYS A 177 -3.05 11.78 14.09
C LYS A 177 -3.10 11.18 12.69
N GLN A 178 -2.59 9.96 12.50
CA GLN A 178 -2.53 9.31 11.19
C GLN A 178 -3.92 8.87 10.70
N ASN A 179 -4.22 9.14 9.44
CA ASN A 179 -5.48 8.73 8.82
C ASN A 179 -5.67 7.20 8.79
N THR A 180 -4.56 6.46 8.79
CA THR A 180 -4.53 4.99 8.75
C THR A 180 -4.40 4.34 10.13
N LYS A 181 -4.54 5.09 11.23
CA LYS A 181 -4.33 4.59 12.60
C LYS A 181 -5.22 3.40 12.98
N ILE A 182 -6.34 3.20 12.30
CA ILE A 182 -7.17 2.00 12.47
C ILE A 182 -6.37 0.71 12.22
N ASP A 183 -5.45 0.71 11.25
CA ASP A 183 -4.55 -0.41 10.97
C ASP A 183 -3.58 -0.66 12.14
N PHE A 184 -3.13 0.41 12.79
CA PHE A 184 -2.23 0.33 13.96
C PHE A 184 -2.95 -0.26 15.17
N TYR A 185 -4.21 0.12 15.38
CA TYR A 185 -5.03 -0.42 16.47
C TYR A 185 -5.32 -1.90 16.26
N TYR A 186 -5.66 -2.31 15.03
CA TYR A 186 -5.80 -3.73 14.70
C TYR A 186 -4.47 -4.48 14.86
N CYS A 187 -3.34 -3.92 14.44
CA CYS A 187 -2.02 -4.51 14.67
C CYS A 187 -1.75 -4.73 16.18
N ARG A 188 -2.02 -3.74 17.03
CA ARG A 188 -1.87 -3.86 18.48
C ARG A 188 -2.80 -4.92 19.06
N ARG A 189 -4.07 -5.00 18.61
CA ARG A 189 -5.05 -5.98 19.08
C ARG A 189 -4.69 -7.41 18.66
N ASP A 190 -4.38 -7.61 17.37
CA ASP A 190 -4.31 -8.93 16.75
C ASP A 190 -2.89 -9.53 16.83
N ILE A 191 -1.85 -8.70 16.76
CA ILE A 191 -0.45 -9.14 16.87
C ILE A 191 0.10 -8.90 18.28
N GLY A 192 -0.31 -7.85 18.96
CA GLY A 192 0.06 -7.57 20.36
C GLY A 192 1.35 -6.77 20.52
N ILE A 193 1.79 -6.01 19.50
CA ILE A 193 2.95 -5.13 19.61
C ILE A 193 2.55 -3.70 19.98
N PRO A 194 3.38 -2.96 20.74
CA PRO A 194 3.12 -1.57 21.10
C PRO A 194 3.26 -0.63 19.88
N ILE A 195 2.49 0.45 19.91
CA ILE A 195 2.57 1.58 18.97
C ILE A 195 3.41 2.66 19.64
N VAL A 196 4.49 3.10 19.00
CA VAL A 196 5.43 4.08 19.55
C VAL A 196 5.60 5.25 18.58
N CYS A 197 5.48 6.47 19.09
CA CYS A 197 5.80 7.67 18.31
C CYS A 197 7.32 7.80 18.14
N VAL A 198 7.79 8.26 16.99
CA VAL A 198 9.22 8.49 16.74
C VAL A 198 9.86 9.44 17.76
N THR A 199 9.09 10.37 18.33
CA THR A 199 9.53 11.33 19.34
C THR A 199 9.71 10.70 20.72
N ASP A 200 9.07 9.56 21.01
CA ASP A 200 9.08 8.87 22.29
C ASP A 200 10.19 7.83 22.40
N VAL A 201 10.92 7.63 21.31
CA VAL A 201 12.06 6.72 21.27
C VAL A 201 13.24 7.32 22.06
N ILE A 202 13.83 6.50 22.92
CA ILE A 202 15.00 6.86 23.75
C ILE A 202 16.22 6.12 23.20
N LYS A 203 17.29 6.87 22.84
CA LYS A 203 18.56 6.30 22.38
C LYS A 203 19.57 6.21 23.51
N LYS A 204 20.18 5.04 23.68
CA LYS A 204 21.32 4.80 24.60
C LYS A 204 22.42 4.07 23.84
N GLY A 205 23.43 4.80 23.37
CA GLY A 205 24.45 4.27 22.46
C GLY A 205 23.85 3.89 21.12
N LYS A 206 23.98 2.62 20.72
CA LYS A 206 23.34 2.06 19.51
C LYS A 206 21.95 1.48 19.76
N GLN A 207 21.52 1.38 21.02
CA GLN A 207 20.26 0.76 21.40
C GLN A 207 19.15 1.79 21.50
N LEU A 208 17.94 1.35 21.11
CA LEU A 208 16.71 2.14 21.23
C LEU A 208 15.80 1.54 22.29
N PHE A 209 15.04 2.39 22.97
CA PHE A 209 14.11 2.05 24.02
C PHE A 209 12.83 2.88 23.87
N TYR A 210 11.75 2.39 24.44
CA TYR A 210 10.50 3.13 24.67
C TYR A 210 10.05 2.92 26.11
N LYS A 211 9.16 3.78 26.62
CA LYS A 211 8.53 3.59 27.94
C LYS A 211 7.23 2.80 27.79
N ASN A 212 7.12 1.71 28.53
CA ASN A 212 5.84 1.00 28.63
C ASN A 212 4.85 1.77 29.57
N GLU A 213 3.62 1.26 29.69
CA GLU A 213 2.57 1.88 30.53
C GLU A 213 2.98 2.02 32.01
N ALA A 214 3.84 1.14 32.50
CA ALA A 214 4.40 1.21 33.86
C ALA A 214 5.57 2.20 33.99
N GLY A 215 5.99 2.87 32.90
CA GLY A 215 7.09 3.83 32.87
C GLY A 215 8.49 3.20 32.78
N ASN A 216 8.58 1.88 32.57
CA ASN A 216 9.86 1.17 32.44
C ASN A 216 10.41 1.34 31.02
N ASP A 217 11.74 1.47 30.91
CA ASP A 217 12.42 1.47 29.62
C ASP A 217 12.51 0.04 29.07
N ILE A 218 11.82 -0.22 27.96
CA ILE A 218 11.85 -1.49 27.24
C ILE A 218 12.72 -1.33 26.01
N GLN A 219 13.66 -2.26 25.80
CA GLN A 219 14.54 -2.22 24.63
C GLN A 219 13.76 -2.56 23.35
N ILE A 220 13.90 -1.72 22.33
CA ILE A 220 13.43 -1.99 20.98
C ILE A 220 14.50 -2.83 20.27
N LYS A 221 14.15 -4.06 19.87
CA LYS A 221 15.01 -4.95 19.09
C LYS A 221 14.59 -5.01 17.63
N ARG A 222 13.30 -4.76 17.36
CA ARG A 222 12.78 -4.76 16.00
C ARG A 222 11.74 -3.67 15.82
N ILE A 223 11.76 -3.04 14.65
CA ILE A 223 10.86 -1.95 14.30
C ILE A 223 10.00 -2.34 13.11
N TYR A 224 8.68 -2.44 13.31
CA TYR A 224 7.70 -2.42 12.23
C TYR A 224 7.53 -0.97 11.78
N ASN A 225 8.22 -0.63 10.69
CA ASN A 225 8.34 0.75 10.24
C ASN A 225 7.11 1.20 9.46
N ARG A 226 6.43 2.23 9.99
CA ARG A 226 5.28 2.88 9.36
C ARG A 226 5.58 4.35 9.01
N VAL A 227 6.77 4.84 9.31
CA VAL A 227 7.19 6.22 9.07
C VAL A 227 7.31 6.46 7.57
N ILE A 228 6.62 7.48 7.09
CA ILE A 228 6.68 7.99 5.73
C ILE A 228 7.75 9.08 5.69
N PHE A 229 8.83 8.86 4.94
CA PHE A 229 10.02 9.71 5.01
C PHE A 229 9.81 11.10 4.42
N ASP A 230 9.04 11.25 3.34
CA ASP A 230 8.67 12.55 2.80
C ASP A 230 7.80 13.36 3.77
N GLU A 231 6.97 12.71 4.61
CA GLU A 231 6.29 13.38 5.73
C GLU A 231 7.29 13.78 6.81
N LEU A 232 8.20 12.89 7.19
CA LEU A 232 9.22 13.16 8.21
C LEU A 232 10.10 14.35 7.84
N ASP A 233 10.54 14.44 6.60
CA ASP A 233 11.41 15.51 6.10
C ASP A 233 10.71 16.89 6.13
N LEU A 234 9.38 16.91 6.01
CA LEU A 234 8.60 18.15 6.14
C LEU A 234 8.36 18.57 7.60
N ARG A 235 8.57 17.67 8.57
CA ARG A 235 8.28 17.89 9.99
C ARG A 235 9.50 18.38 10.77
N THR A 236 9.96 19.58 10.42
CA THR A 236 11.08 20.26 11.10
C THR A 236 10.81 20.64 12.56
N ASP A 237 9.57 20.55 13.01
CA ASP A 237 9.10 20.77 14.38
C ASP A 237 9.37 19.59 15.32
N LEU A 238 9.58 18.38 14.77
CA LEU A 238 9.81 17.17 15.56
C LEU A 238 11.25 17.12 16.10
N LYS A 239 11.36 16.74 17.37
CA LYS A 239 12.66 16.50 18.02
C LYS A 239 12.85 14.99 18.20
N LEU A 240 13.67 14.40 17.37
CA LEU A 240 14.04 12.99 17.48
C LEU A 240 15.28 12.83 18.34
N ASN A 241 15.31 11.80 19.17
CA ASN A 241 16.48 11.44 19.98
C ASN A 241 17.47 10.53 19.23
N PHE A 242 17.14 10.12 18.00
CA PHE A 242 17.97 9.30 17.11
C PHE A 242 17.80 9.79 15.68
N SER A 243 18.72 9.37 14.80
CA SER A 243 18.57 9.52 13.35
C SER A 243 18.40 8.14 12.71
N PHE A 244 17.60 8.05 11.65
CA PHE A 244 17.52 6.83 10.84
C PHE A 244 18.87 6.48 10.18
N SER A 245 19.75 7.47 9.97
CA SER A 245 21.13 7.26 9.48
C SER A 245 22.12 6.79 10.55
N ASP A 246 21.73 6.71 11.82
CA ASP A 246 22.57 6.14 12.88
C ASP A 246 22.78 4.63 12.64
N ASP A 247 23.96 4.13 13.03
CA ASP A 247 24.23 2.70 13.11
C ASP A 247 23.59 2.14 14.38
N LEU A 248 22.35 1.65 14.24
CA LEU A 248 21.51 1.19 15.34
C LEU A 248 21.50 -0.34 15.46
N ASP A 249 21.42 -0.82 16.70
CA ASP A 249 21.32 -2.24 17.04
C ASP A 249 19.85 -2.68 17.05
N VAL A 250 19.20 -2.58 15.88
CA VAL A 250 17.80 -2.96 15.65
C VAL A 250 17.64 -3.71 14.34
N GLU A 251 16.67 -4.63 14.30
CA GLU A 251 16.16 -5.21 13.06
C GLU A 251 14.97 -4.40 12.54
N TRP A 252 14.74 -4.48 11.23
CA TRP A 252 13.61 -3.81 10.61
C TRP A 252 12.59 -4.84 10.06
N ALA A 253 11.32 -4.61 10.31
CA ALA A 253 10.23 -5.11 9.51
C ALA A 253 9.79 -3.96 8.59
N GLY A 254 10.39 -3.90 7.39
CA GLY A 254 10.32 -2.76 6.47
C GLY A 254 11.51 -1.81 6.66
N HIS A 255 12.72 -2.25 6.25
CA HIS A 255 13.91 -1.41 6.32
C HIS A 255 13.74 -0.14 5.46
N PRO A 256 14.10 1.05 5.97
CA PRO A 256 13.84 2.33 5.32
C PRO A 256 14.33 2.44 3.87
N ASN A 257 15.47 1.86 3.52
CA ASN A 257 16.01 1.92 2.17
C ASN A 257 15.06 1.33 1.12
N TRP A 258 14.25 0.32 1.49
CA TRP A 258 13.32 -0.31 0.57
C TRP A 258 12.14 0.59 0.20
N PHE A 259 11.81 1.57 1.04
CA PHE A 259 10.87 2.63 0.71
C PHE A 259 11.30 3.42 -0.55
N PHE A 260 12.59 3.70 -0.68
CA PHE A 260 13.15 4.43 -1.80
C PHE A 260 13.45 3.51 -2.99
N ARG A 261 14.04 2.33 -2.75
CA ARG A 261 14.36 1.37 -3.82
C ARG A 261 13.13 0.89 -4.57
N ILE A 262 12.04 0.57 -3.83
CA ILE A 262 10.76 0.13 -4.41
C ILE A 262 9.76 1.27 -4.31
N SER A 263 9.81 2.14 -5.28
CA SER A 263 8.96 3.32 -5.45
C SER A 263 8.63 3.49 -6.94
N LYS A 264 8.09 4.62 -7.32
CA LYS A 264 7.91 4.97 -8.75
C LYS A 264 9.22 4.93 -9.54
N PHE A 265 10.37 4.96 -8.85
CA PHE A 265 11.71 4.87 -9.47
C PHE A 265 11.90 3.59 -10.31
N ILE A 266 11.26 2.46 -9.92
CA ILE A 266 11.45 1.20 -10.66
C ILE A 266 10.53 1.05 -11.88
N LEU A 267 9.51 1.88 -12.03
CA LEU A 267 8.53 1.75 -13.11
C LEU A 267 9.17 1.81 -14.53
N PRO A 268 10.19 2.65 -14.80
CA PRO A 268 10.87 2.67 -16.10
C PRO A 268 11.56 1.35 -16.48
N PHE A 269 11.90 0.51 -15.49
CA PHE A 269 12.61 -0.76 -15.72
C PHE A 269 11.66 -1.95 -16.02
N LEU A 270 10.36 -1.77 -15.78
CA LEU A 270 9.34 -2.78 -16.01
C LEU A 270 8.80 -2.67 -17.45
N LYS A 271 8.81 -3.78 -18.21
CA LYS A 271 8.35 -3.85 -19.59
C LYS A 271 7.46 -5.09 -19.79
N GLY A 272 6.41 -4.97 -20.56
CA GLY A 272 5.48 -6.06 -20.83
C GLY A 272 4.02 -5.64 -20.80
N LYS A 273 3.12 -6.60 -20.96
CA LYS A 273 1.68 -6.34 -21.14
C LYS A 273 1.00 -5.68 -19.93
N TYR A 274 1.54 -5.87 -18.73
CA TYR A 274 0.97 -5.30 -17.49
C TYR A 274 1.54 -3.93 -17.13
N PHE A 275 2.59 -3.48 -17.82
CA PHE A 275 3.32 -2.28 -17.45
C PHE A 275 3.02 -1.12 -18.39
N ILE A 276 3.06 0.06 -17.82
CA ILE A 276 2.78 1.31 -18.53
C ILE A 276 4.11 1.91 -18.96
N GLU A 277 4.17 2.41 -20.19
CA GLU A 277 5.34 3.14 -20.67
C GLU A 277 5.64 4.30 -19.73
N THR A 278 6.82 4.23 -19.13
CA THR A 278 7.28 5.18 -18.10
C THR A 278 8.73 5.52 -18.38
N THR A 279 9.08 6.80 -18.26
CA THR A 279 10.44 7.31 -18.46
C THR A 279 10.82 8.22 -17.30
N LEU A 280 12.06 8.10 -16.78
CA LEU A 280 12.62 9.11 -15.89
C LEU A 280 12.70 10.43 -16.65
N LEU A 281 12.33 11.52 -16.02
CA LEU A 281 12.33 12.82 -16.70
C LEU A 281 13.75 13.26 -17.09
N SER A 282 14.77 12.81 -16.34
CA SER A 282 16.19 13.01 -16.68
C SER A 282 16.64 12.27 -17.94
N ASP A 283 15.97 11.15 -18.28
CA ASP A 283 16.30 10.34 -19.44
C ASP A 283 15.49 10.70 -20.71
N LEU A 284 14.58 11.66 -20.55
CA LEU A 284 13.72 12.12 -21.63
C LEU A 284 14.54 12.89 -22.67
N LYS A 285 14.62 12.38 -23.91
CA LYS A 285 15.39 12.99 -25.00
C LYS A 285 14.64 14.18 -25.60
N GLU A 286 13.33 14.02 -25.79
CA GLU A 286 12.44 15.04 -26.35
C GLU A 286 11.11 14.97 -25.60
N ILE A 287 10.49 16.14 -25.37
CA ILE A 287 9.17 16.22 -24.74
C ILE A 287 8.13 15.72 -25.75
N PRO A 288 7.29 14.73 -25.41
CA PRO A 288 6.22 14.24 -26.29
C PRO A 288 5.28 15.38 -26.71
N GLU A 289 4.82 15.33 -27.98
CA GLU A 289 3.83 16.30 -28.48
C GLU A 289 2.44 16.06 -27.89
N ASP A 290 2.12 14.80 -27.52
CA ASP A 290 0.84 14.32 -27.01
C ASP A 290 0.80 14.26 -25.47
N LEU A 291 1.30 15.30 -24.79
CA LEU A 291 1.40 15.35 -23.31
C LEU A 291 0.06 15.16 -22.59
N GLU A 292 -1.07 15.40 -23.24
CA GLU A 292 -2.41 15.08 -22.72
C GLU A 292 -2.57 13.58 -22.40
N ASN A 293 -1.77 12.70 -23.00
CA ASN A 293 -1.75 11.26 -22.76
C ASN A 293 -0.79 10.84 -21.64
N TYR A 294 -0.18 11.79 -20.94
CA TYR A 294 0.80 11.51 -19.89
C TYR A 294 0.39 12.08 -18.52
N VAL A 295 1.03 11.55 -17.49
CA VAL A 295 0.98 12.02 -16.10
C VAL A 295 2.41 12.27 -15.65
N LEU A 296 2.67 13.43 -15.07
CA LEU A 296 3.96 13.76 -14.45
C LEU A 296 3.88 13.48 -12.95
N LYS A 297 4.79 12.66 -12.45
CA LYS A 297 4.76 12.19 -11.05
C LYS A 297 6.11 12.37 -10.38
N PRO A 298 6.17 12.93 -9.15
CA PRO A 298 7.36 12.85 -8.32
C PRO A 298 7.58 11.41 -7.85
N LEU A 299 8.86 10.99 -7.71
CA LEU A 299 9.25 9.61 -7.40
C LEU A 299 8.80 9.17 -6.01
N PHE A 300 9.03 10.00 -4.99
CA PHE A 300 8.94 9.63 -3.58
C PHE A 300 7.74 10.26 -2.86
N SER A 301 6.68 10.59 -3.58
CA SER A 301 5.47 11.19 -3.02
C SER A 301 4.37 10.18 -2.75
N PHE A 302 3.53 10.45 -1.74
CA PHE A 302 2.40 9.64 -1.33
C PHE A 302 1.05 10.31 -1.62
N SER A 303 -0.01 9.49 -1.68
CA SER A 303 -1.41 9.94 -1.80
C SER A 303 -1.67 10.87 -3.00
N GLY A 304 -0.88 10.74 -4.07
CA GLY A 304 -1.01 11.57 -5.27
C GLY A 304 -0.53 13.02 -5.09
N SER A 305 0.26 13.30 -4.04
CA SER A 305 0.88 14.63 -3.85
C SER A 305 1.83 14.92 -5.01
N GLY A 306 1.76 16.13 -5.55
CA GLY A 306 2.63 16.59 -6.65
C GLY A 306 2.37 15.93 -8.02
N VAL A 307 1.34 15.07 -8.17
CA VAL A 307 0.98 14.45 -9.44
C VAL A 307 0.25 15.47 -10.32
N ILE A 308 0.76 15.70 -11.53
CA ILE A 308 0.13 16.53 -12.55
C ILE A 308 -0.52 15.62 -13.58
N PHE A 309 -1.87 15.65 -13.65
CA PHE A 309 -2.65 14.79 -14.55
C PHE A 309 -2.87 15.42 -15.93
N HIS A 310 -3.03 16.72 -16.00
CA HIS A 310 -3.14 17.49 -17.26
C HIS A 310 -1.80 18.17 -17.53
N VAL A 311 -0.84 17.38 -18.00
CA VAL A 311 0.54 17.83 -18.21
C VAL A 311 0.62 18.78 -19.39
N LYS A 312 1.28 19.90 -19.18
CA LYS A 312 1.64 20.88 -20.23
C LYS A 312 3.16 20.90 -20.39
N LYS A 313 3.62 21.46 -21.50
CA LYS A 313 5.05 21.57 -21.80
C LYS A 313 5.78 22.38 -20.73
N GLU A 314 5.15 23.45 -20.24
CA GLU A 314 5.68 24.30 -19.18
C GLU A 314 5.87 23.55 -17.86
N ASP A 315 4.98 22.59 -17.53
CA ASP A 315 5.11 21.76 -16.34
C ASP A 315 6.39 20.92 -16.41
N VAL A 316 6.68 20.32 -17.57
CA VAL A 316 7.88 19.48 -17.78
C VAL A 316 9.15 20.33 -17.81
N GLU A 317 9.10 21.51 -18.45
CA GLU A 317 10.23 22.44 -18.56
C GLU A 317 10.59 23.10 -17.22
N SER A 318 9.60 23.32 -16.35
CA SER A 318 9.78 23.97 -15.05
C SER A 318 10.38 23.07 -13.97
N VAL A 319 10.42 21.74 -14.20
CA VAL A 319 11.04 20.81 -13.24
C VAL A 319 12.55 21.01 -13.20
N LEU A 320 13.08 21.47 -12.07
CA LEU A 320 14.52 21.67 -11.86
C LEU A 320 15.24 20.33 -11.63
N ASP A 321 14.70 19.48 -10.75
CA ASP A 321 15.28 18.21 -10.35
C ASP A 321 14.65 17.05 -11.13
N LYS A 322 14.95 16.98 -12.45
CA LYS A 322 14.35 16.02 -13.39
C LYS A 322 14.58 14.54 -12.98
N GLU A 323 15.62 14.26 -12.24
CA GLU A 323 15.91 12.94 -11.69
C GLU A 323 14.94 12.48 -10.59
N LEU A 324 14.14 13.40 -10.04
CA LEU A 324 13.11 13.13 -9.04
C LEU A 324 11.71 12.91 -9.64
N TYR A 325 11.58 12.89 -10.96
CA TYR A 325 10.28 12.77 -11.63
C TYR A 325 10.26 11.70 -12.71
N ILE A 326 9.07 11.15 -12.94
CA ILE A 326 8.75 10.30 -14.08
C ILE A 326 7.65 10.91 -14.92
N LEU A 327 7.72 10.69 -16.22
CA LEU A 327 6.64 10.89 -17.18
C LEU A 327 6.08 9.50 -17.55
N GLN A 328 4.81 9.25 -17.23
CA GLN A 328 4.13 7.98 -17.42
C GLN A 328 2.92 8.14 -18.32
N LYS A 329 2.71 7.24 -19.29
CA LYS A 329 1.47 7.23 -20.08
C LYS A 329 0.25 7.03 -19.19
N LYS A 330 -0.87 7.66 -19.53
CA LYS A 330 -2.16 7.43 -18.92
C LYS A 330 -2.68 6.05 -19.28
N VAL A 331 -3.47 5.48 -18.39
CA VAL A 331 -4.17 4.21 -18.64
C VAL A 331 -5.66 4.46 -18.82
N ASN A 332 -6.28 3.60 -19.61
CA ASN A 332 -7.70 3.65 -19.86
C ASN A 332 -8.45 2.80 -18.83
N TYR A 333 -8.76 3.37 -17.67
CA TYR A 333 -9.58 2.71 -16.66
C TYR A 333 -10.98 2.42 -17.19
N ILE A 334 -11.44 1.19 -17.01
CA ILE A 334 -12.84 0.85 -17.30
C ILE A 334 -13.70 0.87 -16.03
N PRO A 335 -14.93 1.38 -16.10
CA PRO A 335 -15.88 1.31 -15.00
C PRO A 335 -16.49 -0.10 -14.94
N ILE A 336 -15.81 -1.04 -14.27
CA ILE A 336 -16.13 -2.47 -14.27
C ILE A 336 -17.06 -2.90 -13.13
N VAL A 337 -17.10 -2.14 -12.01
CA VAL A 337 -17.92 -2.49 -10.85
C VAL A 337 -19.33 -1.90 -11.04
N GLN A 338 -20.32 -2.77 -11.25
CA GLN A 338 -21.72 -2.35 -11.41
C GLN A 338 -22.34 -2.11 -10.03
N SER A 339 -22.58 -0.86 -9.67
CA SER A 339 -23.37 -0.46 -8.49
C SER A 339 -24.82 -0.17 -8.89
N PRO A 340 -25.76 -0.04 -7.92
CA PRO A 340 -27.12 0.42 -8.20
C PRO A 340 -27.19 1.73 -8.98
N ASP A 341 -26.27 2.67 -8.73
CA ASP A 341 -26.24 4.01 -9.34
C ASP A 341 -25.32 4.11 -10.58
N GLY A 342 -24.93 2.98 -11.16
CA GLY A 342 -24.08 2.92 -12.34
C GLY A 342 -22.73 2.26 -12.10
N LYS A 343 -21.84 2.40 -13.07
CA LYS A 343 -20.55 1.71 -13.07
C LYS A 343 -19.45 2.52 -12.38
N VAL A 344 -18.54 1.83 -11.70
CA VAL A 344 -17.44 2.39 -10.94
C VAL A 344 -16.11 1.79 -11.40
N LYS A 345 -15.06 2.60 -11.45
CA LYS A 345 -13.68 2.17 -11.71
C LYS A 345 -13.10 1.50 -10.47
N ALA A 346 -12.12 0.62 -10.66
CA ALA A 346 -11.42 -0.03 -9.56
C ALA A 346 -9.90 -0.05 -9.76
N GLU A 347 -9.18 0.03 -8.66
CA GLU A 347 -7.78 -0.37 -8.51
C GLU A 347 -7.68 -1.50 -7.50
N ILE A 348 -6.73 -2.40 -7.73
CA ILE A 348 -6.38 -3.47 -6.79
C ILE A 348 -4.93 -3.31 -6.38
N ARG A 349 -4.71 -3.20 -5.08
CA ARG A 349 -3.40 -3.29 -4.45
C ARG A 349 -3.19 -4.71 -3.98
N VAL A 350 -2.29 -5.45 -4.61
CA VAL A 350 -1.83 -6.75 -4.12
C VAL A 350 -0.85 -6.53 -2.98
N LEU A 351 -1.10 -7.14 -1.83
CA LEU A 351 -0.31 -7.01 -0.62
C LEU A 351 0.53 -8.28 -0.43
N CYS A 352 1.85 -8.12 -0.39
CA CYS A 352 2.79 -9.21 -0.25
C CYS A 352 3.67 -9.00 0.98
N VAL A 353 4.08 -10.10 1.61
CA VAL A 353 5.09 -10.11 2.65
C VAL A 353 6.26 -11.01 2.25
N TRP A 354 7.45 -10.64 2.64
CA TRP A 354 8.65 -11.40 2.36
C TRP A 354 9.38 -11.70 3.67
N LYS A 355 9.23 -12.93 4.13
CA LYS A 355 9.90 -13.39 5.34
C LYS A 355 11.40 -13.50 5.09
N LYS A 356 12.20 -13.07 6.05
CA LYS A 356 13.66 -13.20 6.02
C LYS A 356 14.05 -14.69 5.81
N GLY A 357 14.91 -14.92 4.83
CA GLY A 357 15.37 -16.25 4.45
C GLY A 357 14.47 -17.03 3.48
N ASN A 358 13.35 -16.45 3.03
CA ASN A 358 12.57 -17.03 1.96
C ASN A 358 13.08 -16.52 0.59
N ASP A 359 13.04 -17.39 -0.42
CA ASP A 359 13.48 -17.05 -1.78
C ASP A 359 12.53 -16.07 -2.49
N SER A 360 11.29 -15.95 -2.06
CA SER A 360 10.26 -15.12 -2.70
C SER A 360 9.21 -14.65 -1.71
N PRO A 361 8.59 -13.49 -1.97
CA PRO A 361 7.47 -13.02 -1.16
C PRO A 361 6.23 -13.89 -1.36
N THR A 362 5.37 -13.89 -0.34
CA THR A 362 4.03 -14.47 -0.38
C THR A 362 3.02 -13.38 -0.72
N LEU A 363 2.25 -13.57 -1.80
CA LEU A 363 1.09 -12.74 -2.09
C LEU A 363 0.01 -13.10 -1.08
N LEU A 364 -0.31 -12.20 -0.15
CA LEU A 364 -1.21 -12.51 0.97
C LEU A 364 -2.66 -12.18 0.67
N CYS A 365 -2.96 -10.90 0.51
CA CYS A 365 -4.31 -10.40 0.30
C CYS A 365 -4.30 -9.18 -0.63
N ASN A 366 -5.39 -8.47 -0.67
CA ASN A 366 -5.51 -7.28 -1.48
C ASN A 366 -6.32 -6.18 -0.77
N LEU A 367 -6.14 -4.96 -1.26
CA LEU A 367 -6.96 -3.80 -0.99
C LEU A 367 -7.54 -3.33 -2.33
N ALA A 368 -8.82 -3.04 -2.38
CA ALA A 368 -9.45 -2.43 -3.55
C ALA A 368 -9.77 -0.95 -3.28
N ARG A 369 -9.67 -0.13 -4.31
CA ARG A 369 -10.10 1.26 -4.30
C ARG A 369 -11.12 1.47 -5.41
N LEU A 370 -12.29 2.00 -5.05
CA LEU A 370 -13.36 2.31 -5.97
C LEU A 370 -13.39 3.81 -6.28
N SER A 371 -13.64 4.19 -7.54
CA SER A 371 -13.64 5.58 -7.96
C SER A 371 -14.62 5.85 -9.09
N ARG A 372 -15.25 7.03 -9.03
CA ARG A 372 -16.03 7.65 -10.10
C ARG A 372 -15.35 8.91 -10.65
N GLY A 373 -14.22 9.29 -10.03
CA GLY A 373 -13.44 10.44 -10.43
C GLY A 373 -12.58 10.20 -11.67
N GLU A 374 -11.95 11.24 -12.15
CA GLU A 374 -10.97 11.18 -13.21
C GLU A 374 -9.73 10.37 -12.75
N MET A 375 -9.28 10.61 -11.51
CA MET A 375 -8.24 9.85 -10.83
C MET A 375 -8.80 9.07 -9.64
N ILE A 376 -8.11 8.01 -9.26
CA ILE A 376 -8.40 7.25 -8.05
C ILE A 376 -7.74 7.94 -6.86
N GLY A 377 -8.48 8.78 -6.18
CA GLY A 377 -8.02 9.52 -5.02
C GLY A 377 -9.15 10.23 -4.33
N VAL A 378 -8.99 10.53 -3.04
CA VAL A 378 -10.03 11.16 -2.21
C VAL A 378 -10.51 12.48 -2.82
N LYS A 379 -9.58 13.30 -3.34
CA LYS A 379 -9.91 14.63 -3.93
C LYS A 379 -10.87 14.55 -5.10
N PHE A 380 -10.80 13.49 -5.92
CA PHE A 380 -11.60 13.30 -7.13
C PHE A 380 -12.92 12.57 -6.87
N ASN A 381 -13.12 12.08 -5.66
CA ASN A 381 -14.27 11.27 -5.25
C ASN A 381 -15.08 11.90 -4.10
N LYS A 382 -14.81 13.16 -3.76
CA LYS A 382 -15.56 13.88 -2.76
C LYS A 382 -17.04 13.95 -3.19
N ASP A 383 -17.93 13.72 -2.25
CA ASP A 383 -19.38 13.77 -2.44
C ASP A 383 -19.93 12.76 -3.49
N LYS A 384 -19.20 11.65 -3.74
CA LYS A 384 -19.66 10.56 -4.61
C LYS A 384 -19.90 9.31 -3.79
N ASP A 385 -20.90 8.52 -4.20
CA ASP A 385 -21.23 7.22 -3.60
C ASP A 385 -20.60 6.07 -4.38
N TRP A 386 -20.50 4.91 -3.73
CA TRP A 386 -19.86 3.70 -4.27
C TRP A 386 -18.38 3.88 -4.57
N VAL A 387 -17.69 4.69 -3.76
CA VAL A 387 -16.28 4.99 -3.88
C VAL A 387 -15.56 4.82 -2.54
N GLY A 388 -14.25 4.67 -2.56
CA GLY A 388 -13.44 4.57 -1.35
C GLY A 388 -12.66 3.26 -1.25
N GLY A 389 -12.07 3.03 -0.07
CA GLY A 389 -11.30 1.83 0.23
C GLY A 389 -12.21 0.64 0.53
N THR A 390 -11.90 -0.51 -0.04
CA THR A 390 -12.59 -1.78 0.18
C THR A 390 -11.63 -2.94 -0.09
N LEU A 391 -12.14 -4.12 -0.37
CA LEU A 391 -11.34 -5.31 -0.68
C LEU A 391 -11.86 -6.01 -1.95
N GLY A 392 -10.98 -6.73 -2.62
CA GLY A 392 -11.31 -7.65 -3.70
C GLY A 392 -11.59 -9.03 -3.13
N LEU A 393 -12.59 -9.71 -3.68
CA LEU A 393 -12.95 -11.06 -3.30
C LEU A 393 -12.85 -12.00 -4.49
N PHE A 394 -12.19 -13.15 -4.29
CA PHE A 394 -12.02 -14.24 -5.23
C PHE A 394 -12.92 -15.43 -4.85
N GLU A 395 -13.27 -16.27 -5.79
CA GLU A 395 -13.80 -17.59 -5.49
C GLU A 395 -12.74 -18.46 -4.80
N ARG A 396 -13.15 -19.22 -3.78
CA ARG A 396 -12.27 -20.14 -3.02
C ARG A 396 -11.82 -21.32 -3.89
#